data_ed568a2c39f70ebe35b5abeb7ea2422c
#
_entry.id   ed568a2c39f70ebe35b5abeb7ea2422c
#
_cell.length_a   1.000
_cell.length_b   1.000
_cell.length_c   1.000
_cell.angle_alpha   90.00
_cell.angle_beta   90.00
_cell.angle_gamma   90.00
#
_symmetry.space_group_name_H-M   'P 1'
#
loop_
_entity.id
_entity.type
_entity.pdbx_description
1 polymer ?
#
loop_
_entity_poly.entity_id
_entity_poly.type
_entity_poly.pdbx_seq_one_letter_code
_entity_poly.pdbx_strand_id
1 'polypeptide(L)'
;MGNSIEEEVSEEIKKHKILVYGKGTKAAPMCGFTVETIQFFSKYGYPFEIIDVLSNTDKRNYLTKLTNWPTLPKVFINGKFYGDTDILGPMEQKGDLQTLLKEVFKEG
;
A
#
# COMPACT_ATOMS: atom_id res chain seq x y z
N MET A 1 -3.15 -26.44 -8.85
CA MET A 1 -4.09 -25.42 -8.43
C MET A 1 -3.43 -24.08 -8.30
N GLY A 2 -3.98 -23.08 -8.91
CA GLY A 2 -3.50 -21.73 -8.71
C GLY A 2 -3.82 -21.25 -7.31
N ASN A 3 -3.14 -20.23 -6.86
CA ASN A 3 -3.44 -19.59 -5.60
C ASN A 3 -4.76 -18.85 -5.68
N SER A 4 -5.49 -18.82 -4.60
CA SER A 4 -6.65 -17.94 -4.49
C SER A 4 -6.19 -16.50 -4.41
N ILE A 5 -7.11 -15.56 -4.66
CA ILE A 5 -6.84 -14.14 -4.50
C ILE A 5 -6.42 -13.84 -3.06
N GLU A 6 -7.06 -14.48 -2.10
CA GLU A 6 -6.73 -14.34 -0.68
C GLU A 6 -5.28 -14.71 -0.40
N GLU A 7 -4.83 -15.85 -0.92
CA GLU A 7 -3.44 -16.30 -0.75
C GLU A 7 -2.46 -15.35 -1.45
N GLU A 8 -2.80 -14.92 -2.66
CA GLU A 8 -1.97 -13.99 -3.43
C GLU A 8 -1.76 -12.68 -2.66
N VAL A 9 -2.83 -12.09 -2.15
CA VAL A 9 -2.77 -10.85 -1.38
C VAL A 9 -1.96 -11.05 -0.09
N SER A 10 -2.19 -12.16 0.60
CA SER A 10 -1.46 -12.47 1.82
C SER A 10 0.06 -12.53 1.57
N GLU A 11 0.46 -13.19 0.49
CA GLU A 11 1.87 -13.28 0.13
C GLU A 11 2.46 -11.92 -0.26
N GLU A 12 1.71 -11.13 -1.02
CA GLU A 12 2.15 -9.79 -1.41
C GLU A 12 2.38 -8.89 -0.20
N ILE A 13 1.43 -8.91 0.74
CA ILE A 13 1.52 -8.11 1.96
C ILE A 13 2.74 -8.51 2.80
N LYS A 14 3.06 -9.79 2.85
CA LYS A 14 4.22 -10.28 3.61
C LYS A 14 5.53 -9.97 2.91
N LYS A 15 5.52 -9.96 1.59
CA LYS A 15 6.74 -9.76 0.79
C LYS A 15 7.27 -8.33 0.84
N HIS A 16 6.38 -7.35 0.92
CA HIS A 16 6.74 -5.93 0.86
C HIS A 16 6.41 -5.22 2.15
N LYS A 17 7.40 -4.57 2.75
CA LYS A 17 7.20 -3.82 3.99
C LYS A 17 6.31 -2.61 3.79
N ILE A 18 6.39 -1.96 2.64
CA ILE A 18 5.43 -0.94 2.22
C ILE A 18 4.83 -1.41 0.90
N LEU A 19 3.54 -1.68 0.91
CA LEU A 19 2.82 -2.15 -0.26
C LEU A 19 1.60 -1.28 -0.50
N VAL A 20 1.41 -0.86 -1.75
CA VAL A 20 0.28 -0.05 -2.14
C VAL A 20 -0.45 -0.75 -3.28
N TYR A 21 -1.75 -0.97 -3.10
CA TYR A 21 -2.61 -1.38 -4.21
C TYR A 21 -3.19 -0.11 -4.83
N GLY A 22 -2.90 0.11 -6.09
CA GLY A 22 -3.26 1.34 -6.75
C GLY A 22 -3.75 1.14 -8.17
N LYS A 23 -3.90 2.25 -8.88
CA LYS A 23 -4.29 2.27 -10.29
C LYS A 23 -3.04 2.57 -11.12
N GLY A 24 -2.61 1.59 -11.90
CA GLY A 24 -1.35 1.64 -12.61
C GLY A 24 -0.21 1.14 -11.74
N THR A 25 1.00 1.30 -12.23
CA THR A 25 2.23 0.84 -11.57
C THR A 25 3.06 2.03 -11.11
N LYS A 26 4.15 1.74 -10.40
CA LYS A 26 5.09 2.78 -9.96
C LYS A 26 5.68 3.53 -11.15
N ALA A 27 5.98 2.81 -12.25
CA ALA A 27 6.54 3.41 -13.46
C ALA A 27 5.47 4.10 -14.31
N ALA A 28 4.22 3.65 -14.24
CA ALA A 28 3.11 4.15 -15.06
C ALA A 28 1.83 4.28 -14.24
N PRO A 29 1.78 5.21 -13.29
CA PRO A 29 0.56 5.41 -12.48
C PRO A 29 -0.56 5.98 -13.35
N MET A 30 -1.79 5.54 -13.09
CA MET A 30 -2.96 5.88 -13.90
C MET A 30 -4.02 6.64 -13.12
N CYS A 31 -3.66 7.23 -11.99
CA CYS A 31 -4.59 7.97 -11.14
C CYS A 31 -3.80 8.97 -10.31
N GLY A 32 -4.33 10.19 -10.18
CA GLY A 32 -3.66 11.25 -9.40
C GLY A 32 -3.38 10.85 -7.96
N PHE A 33 -4.29 10.09 -7.34
CA PHE A 33 -4.10 9.63 -5.97
C PHE A 33 -2.97 8.60 -5.87
N THR A 34 -2.78 7.77 -6.89
CA THR A 34 -1.65 6.84 -6.94
C THR A 34 -0.33 7.60 -7.11
N VAL A 35 -0.31 8.62 -7.97
CA VAL A 35 0.85 9.50 -8.14
C VAL A 35 1.22 10.16 -6.81
N GLU A 36 0.23 10.70 -6.11
CA GLU A 36 0.42 11.33 -4.81
C GLU A 36 1.06 10.38 -3.80
N THR A 37 0.58 9.13 -3.76
CA THR A 37 1.12 8.12 -2.86
C THR A 37 2.56 7.77 -3.20
N ILE A 38 2.88 7.66 -4.49
CA ILE A 38 4.26 7.42 -4.94
C ILE A 38 5.17 8.56 -4.48
N GLN A 39 4.75 9.80 -4.67
CA GLN A 39 5.52 10.97 -4.24
C GLN A 39 5.70 10.98 -2.73
N PHE A 40 4.65 10.64 -2.01
CA PHE A 40 4.65 10.60 -0.55
C PHE A 40 5.73 9.65 -0.01
N PHE A 41 5.78 8.42 -0.52
CA PHE A 41 6.75 7.44 -0.04
C PHE A 41 8.15 7.64 -0.61
N SER A 42 8.26 8.24 -1.79
CA SER A 42 9.56 8.49 -2.42
C SER A 42 10.46 9.37 -1.56
N LYS A 43 9.89 10.31 -0.82
CA LYS A 43 10.68 11.22 -0.01
C LYS A 43 11.36 10.56 1.20
N TYR A 44 10.88 9.38 1.61
CA TYR A 44 11.46 8.67 2.76
C TYR A 44 12.66 7.82 2.41
N GLY A 45 12.80 7.43 1.14
CA GLY A 45 13.93 6.62 0.70
C GLY A 45 13.85 5.14 1.04
N TYR A 46 12.78 4.67 1.66
CA TYR A 46 12.58 3.24 1.90
C TYR A 46 11.97 2.57 0.68
N PRO A 47 12.29 1.28 0.43
CA PRO A 47 11.67 0.57 -0.68
C PRO A 47 10.18 0.42 -0.48
N PHE A 48 9.42 0.60 -1.55
CA PHE A 48 7.98 0.38 -1.55
C PHE A 48 7.54 -0.13 -2.93
N GLU A 49 6.39 -0.82 -2.97
CA GLU A 49 5.89 -1.39 -4.20
C GLU A 49 4.45 -0.96 -4.45
N ILE A 50 4.13 -0.72 -5.72
CA ILE A 50 2.76 -0.43 -6.16
C ILE A 50 2.30 -1.62 -6.99
N ILE A 51 1.21 -2.25 -6.60
CA ILE A 51 0.58 -3.31 -7.38
C ILE A 51 -0.68 -2.76 -8.03
N ASP A 52 -0.72 -2.84 -9.35
CA ASP A 52 -1.87 -2.37 -10.13
C ASP A 52 -3.03 -3.35 -10.01
N VAL A 53 -4.19 -2.84 -9.59
CA VAL A 53 -5.42 -3.63 -9.54
C VAL A 53 -6.55 -2.96 -10.33
N LEU A 54 -6.22 -2.02 -11.21
CA LEU A 54 -7.21 -1.24 -11.95
C LEU A 54 -8.18 -2.14 -12.72
N SER A 55 -7.67 -3.14 -13.42
CA SER A 55 -8.49 -4.02 -14.23
C SER A 55 -8.76 -5.38 -13.60
N ASN A 56 -8.36 -5.58 -12.34
CA ASN A 56 -8.59 -6.84 -11.63
C ASN A 56 -9.74 -6.67 -10.65
N THR A 57 -10.96 -6.78 -11.16
CA THR A 57 -12.18 -6.55 -10.39
C THR A 57 -12.29 -7.46 -9.16
N ASP A 58 -11.98 -8.74 -9.33
CA ASP A 58 -12.08 -9.72 -8.24
C ASP A 58 -11.12 -9.37 -7.09
N LYS A 59 -9.90 -8.97 -7.44
CA LYS A 59 -8.90 -8.59 -6.44
C LYS A 59 -9.30 -7.29 -5.74
N ARG A 60 -9.81 -6.32 -6.50
CA ARG A 60 -10.33 -5.07 -5.93
C ARG A 60 -11.46 -5.33 -4.94
N ASN A 61 -12.41 -6.20 -5.30
CA ASN A 61 -13.53 -6.55 -4.44
C ASN A 61 -13.05 -7.23 -3.16
N TYR A 62 -12.10 -8.14 -3.29
CA TYR A 62 -11.51 -8.79 -2.12
C TYR A 62 -10.84 -7.79 -1.19
N LEU A 63 -10.05 -6.87 -1.75
CA LEU A 63 -9.35 -5.85 -0.96
C LEU A 63 -10.32 -4.91 -0.26
N THR A 64 -11.43 -4.56 -0.90
CA THR A 64 -12.47 -3.75 -0.28
C THR A 64 -13.07 -4.45 0.94
N LYS A 65 -13.35 -5.75 0.81
CA LYS A 65 -13.86 -6.56 1.91
C LYS A 65 -12.86 -6.67 3.04
N LEU A 66 -11.61 -6.94 2.69
CA LEU A 66 -10.53 -7.15 3.67
C LEU A 66 -10.29 -5.90 4.51
N THR A 67 -10.33 -4.74 3.89
CA THR A 67 -9.96 -3.47 4.53
C THR A 67 -11.16 -2.65 5.00
N ASN A 68 -12.35 -2.98 4.52
CA ASN A 68 -13.54 -2.15 4.69
C ASN A 68 -13.31 -0.70 4.21
N TRP A 69 -12.52 -0.57 3.15
CA TRP A 69 -12.11 0.72 2.57
C TRP A 69 -12.44 0.69 1.08
N PRO A 70 -13.32 1.56 0.60
CA PRO A 70 -13.88 1.41 -0.76
C PRO A 70 -12.99 1.91 -1.89
N THR A 71 -11.97 2.70 -1.60
CA THR A 71 -11.21 3.39 -2.64
C THR A 71 -9.79 2.87 -2.78
N LEU A 72 -9.16 3.24 -3.90
CA LEU A 72 -7.74 3.04 -4.16
C LEU A 72 -7.07 4.42 -4.17
N PRO A 73 -5.82 4.53 -3.76
CA PRO A 73 -4.91 3.45 -3.35
C PRO A 73 -5.19 2.93 -1.93
N LYS A 74 -4.68 1.74 -1.64
CA LYS A 74 -4.73 1.13 -0.31
C LYS A 74 -3.31 0.84 0.16
N VAL A 75 -2.93 1.37 1.31
CA VAL A 75 -1.56 1.28 1.82
C VAL A 75 -1.46 0.26 2.95
N PHE A 76 -0.51 -0.65 2.81
CA PHE A 76 -0.16 -1.62 3.86
C PHE A 76 1.29 -1.38 4.27
N ILE A 77 1.55 -1.32 5.57
CA ILE A 77 2.90 -1.19 6.10
C ILE A 77 3.10 -2.33 7.09
N ASN A 78 4.12 -3.14 6.81
CA ASN A 78 4.45 -4.31 7.63
C ASN A 78 3.24 -5.22 7.85
N GLY A 79 2.44 -5.41 6.80
CA GLY A 79 1.27 -6.28 6.81
C GLY A 79 0.01 -5.67 7.39
N LYS A 80 0.05 -4.44 7.88
CA LYS A 80 -1.09 -3.77 8.48
C LYS A 80 -1.63 -2.69 7.54
N PHE A 81 -2.95 -2.59 7.45
CA PHE A 81 -3.61 -1.60 6.60
C PHE A 81 -3.65 -0.22 7.25
N TYR A 82 -3.28 0.80 6.47
CA TYR A 82 -3.25 2.21 6.94
C TYR A 82 -4.08 3.17 6.09
N GLY A 83 -4.95 2.66 5.24
CA GLY A 83 -5.80 3.52 4.40
C GLY A 83 -5.03 4.13 3.24
N ASP A 84 -4.98 5.43 3.20
CA ASP A 84 -4.26 6.18 2.16
C ASP A 84 -3.58 7.40 2.79
N THR A 85 -3.20 8.37 1.96
CA THR A 85 -2.50 9.58 2.46
C THR A 85 -3.35 10.43 3.39
N ASP A 86 -4.69 10.29 3.35
CA ASP A 86 -5.56 11.00 4.30
C ASP A 86 -5.34 10.50 5.73
N ILE A 87 -4.93 9.24 5.89
CA ILE A 87 -4.58 8.67 7.19
C ILE A 87 -3.10 8.92 7.51
N LEU A 88 -2.24 8.72 6.50
CA LEU A 88 -0.79 8.81 6.70
C LEU A 88 -0.30 10.25 6.91
N GLY A 89 -0.97 11.24 6.30
CA GLY A 89 -0.60 12.64 6.45
C GLY A 89 -0.62 13.11 7.91
N PRO A 90 -1.73 12.92 8.63
CA PRO A 90 -1.76 13.25 10.06
C PRO A 90 -0.74 12.48 10.90
N MET A 91 -0.49 11.21 10.57
CA MET A 91 0.55 10.43 11.25
C MET A 91 1.93 11.04 11.03
N GLU A 92 2.18 11.50 9.81
CA GLU A 92 3.45 12.17 9.47
C GLU A 92 3.62 13.47 10.25
N GLN A 93 2.57 14.26 10.35
CA GLN A 93 2.61 15.53 11.09
C GLN A 93 2.90 15.34 12.57
N LYS A 94 2.44 14.24 13.14
CA LYS A 94 2.68 13.90 14.55
C LYS A 94 4.03 13.22 14.77
N GLY A 95 4.73 12.82 13.72
CA GLY A 95 5.96 12.05 13.82
C GLY A 95 5.74 10.55 13.98
N ASP A 96 4.50 10.10 14.05
CA ASP A 96 4.17 8.68 14.26
C ASP A 96 4.55 7.82 13.06
N LEU A 97 4.40 8.37 11.85
CA LEU A 97 4.76 7.61 10.64
C LEU A 97 6.26 7.39 10.56
N GLN A 98 7.06 8.40 10.86
CA GLN A 98 8.52 8.30 10.85
C GLN A 98 8.99 7.25 11.85
N THR A 99 8.40 7.25 13.04
CA THR A 99 8.70 6.27 14.08
C THR A 99 8.35 4.86 13.61
N LEU A 100 7.17 4.69 13.02
CA LEU A 100 6.73 3.41 12.47
C LEU A 100 7.69 2.89 11.40
N LEU A 101 8.05 3.74 10.44
CA LEU A 101 8.93 3.33 9.34
C LEU A 101 10.33 2.94 9.84
N LYS A 102 10.85 3.66 10.82
CA LYS A 102 12.13 3.31 11.43
C LYS A 102 12.07 1.93 12.08
N GLU A 103 10.98 1.63 12.79
CA GLU A 103 10.79 0.32 13.41
C GLU A 103 10.68 -0.78 12.36
N VAL A 104 9.91 -0.55 11.32
CA VAL A 104 9.65 -1.55 10.27
C VAL A 104 10.92 -1.88 9.50
N PHE A 105 11.75 -0.89 9.21
CA PHE A 105 12.98 -1.06 8.43
C PHE A 105 14.22 -1.21 9.28
N LYS A 106 14.06 -1.39 10.56
CA LYS A 106 15.16 -1.59 11.48
C LYS A 106 15.89 -2.88 11.16
N GLU A 107 17.22 -2.79 11.07
CA GLU A 107 18.04 -3.97 10.89
C GLU A 107 18.08 -4.76 12.19
N GLY A 108 17.79 -6.04 12.09
CA GLY A 108 17.68 -6.93 13.24
C GLY A 108 18.99 -7.17 13.99
#